data_ac5921e96ac94bae1bc4d552a94e6d15
#
_entry.id   ac5921e96ac94bae1bc4d552a94e6d15
#
_cell.length_a   1.000
_cell.length_b   1.000
_cell.length_c   1.000
_cell.angle_alpha   90.00
_cell.angle_beta   90.00
_cell.angle_gamma   90.00
#
_symmetry.space_group_name_H-M   'P 1'
#
loop_
_entity.id
_entity.type
_entity.pdbx_description
1 polymer ?
#
loop_
_entity_poly.entity_id
_entity_poly.type
_entity_poly.pdbx_seq_one_letter_code
_entity_poly.pdbx_strand_id
1 'polypeptide(L)'
;MKEQIQFTTSEKYKDNVVLRLSFEFAIRIVQFSEILEEKRKYVIAKQIIRSGTSIGANIKEAQNAESKADFIHKLKIALKEADETEYWLFLCNSINSYPNCDELIKQLQPILKLLNKIIGTSKNNIKQ
;
A
#
# COMPACT_ATOMS: atom_id res chain seq x y z
N MET A 1 -23.01 -19.41 4.91
CA MET A 1 -21.81 -18.54 4.85
C MET A 1 -20.60 -19.32 5.27
N LYS A 2 -19.51 -19.14 4.54
CA LYS A 2 -18.21 -19.73 4.86
C LYS A 2 -17.54 -18.90 5.96
N GLU A 3 -17.03 -19.53 6.99
CA GLU A 3 -16.14 -18.83 7.91
C GLU A 3 -14.88 -18.42 7.16
N GLN A 4 -14.42 -17.19 7.36
CA GLN A 4 -13.23 -16.66 6.72
C GLN A 4 -12.21 -16.25 7.76
N ILE A 5 -10.98 -16.66 7.52
CA ILE A 5 -9.85 -16.16 8.29
C ILE A 5 -9.60 -14.73 7.85
N GLN A 6 -9.66 -13.78 8.77
CA GLN A 6 -9.50 -12.36 8.49
C GLN A 6 -8.09 -11.90 8.85
N PHE A 7 -7.41 -11.29 7.89
CA PHE A 7 -6.08 -10.73 8.11
C PHE A 7 -6.10 -9.63 9.19
N THR A 8 -7.06 -8.74 9.09
CA THR A 8 -7.15 -7.56 9.97
C THR A 8 -7.60 -7.88 11.41
N THR A 9 -8.15 -9.06 11.63
CA THR A 9 -8.56 -9.51 12.96
C THR A 9 -7.63 -10.54 13.57
N SER A 10 -6.57 -10.91 12.84
CA SER A 10 -5.56 -11.85 13.32
C SER A 10 -4.85 -11.30 14.56
N GLU A 11 -4.66 -12.13 15.59
CA GLU A 11 -3.91 -11.75 16.80
C GLU A 11 -2.51 -11.23 16.46
N LYS A 12 -1.90 -11.78 15.42
CA LYS A 12 -0.55 -11.40 15.00
C LYS A 12 -0.47 -9.98 14.42
N TYR A 13 -1.52 -9.52 13.72
CA TYR A 13 -1.46 -8.29 12.92
C TYR A 13 -2.45 -7.21 13.31
N LYS A 14 -3.44 -7.52 14.15
CA LYS A 14 -4.56 -6.61 14.42
C LYS A 14 -4.15 -5.23 14.95
N ASP A 15 -3.03 -5.14 15.67
CA ASP A 15 -2.55 -3.90 16.28
C ASP A 15 -1.49 -3.19 15.42
N ASN A 16 -1.16 -3.74 14.27
CA ASN A 16 -0.21 -3.12 13.34
C ASN A 16 -0.96 -2.21 12.38
N VAL A 17 -1.03 -0.94 12.71
CA VAL A 17 -1.88 0.04 12.00
C VAL A 17 -1.47 0.18 10.53
N VAL A 18 -0.17 0.38 10.24
CA VAL A 18 0.27 0.59 8.86
C VAL A 18 0.04 -0.66 8.01
N LEU A 19 0.22 -1.84 8.59
CA LEU A 19 -0.03 -3.10 7.89
C LEU A 19 -1.53 -3.25 7.58
N ARG A 20 -2.39 -2.97 8.55
CA ARG A 20 -3.84 -3.05 8.37
C ARG A 20 -4.32 -2.06 7.30
N LEU A 21 -3.87 -0.80 7.39
CA LEU A 21 -4.29 0.23 6.43
C LEU A 21 -3.82 -0.11 5.01
N SER A 22 -2.61 -0.62 4.86
CA SER A 22 -2.09 -0.99 3.54
C SER A 22 -2.80 -2.21 2.96
N PHE A 23 -3.24 -3.14 3.81
CA PHE A 23 -4.03 -4.29 3.37
C PHE A 23 -5.43 -3.85 2.89
N GLU A 24 -6.10 -3.00 3.67
CA GLU A 24 -7.42 -2.45 3.29
C GLU A 24 -7.31 -1.65 1.99
N PHE A 25 -6.24 -0.89 1.83
CA PHE A 25 -5.97 -0.14 0.60
C PHE A 25 -5.77 -1.09 -0.58
N ALA A 26 -5.02 -2.19 -0.39
CA ALA A 26 -4.79 -3.18 -1.44
C ALA A 26 -6.10 -3.79 -1.96
N ILE A 27 -7.05 -4.07 -1.06
CA ILE A 27 -8.36 -4.58 -1.46
C ILE A 27 -9.04 -3.59 -2.42
N ARG A 28 -9.03 -2.31 -2.07
CA ARG A 28 -9.65 -1.28 -2.90
C ARG A 28 -8.92 -1.09 -4.23
N ILE A 29 -7.60 -1.25 -4.22
CA ILE A 29 -6.80 -1.19 -5.45
C ILE A 29 -7.16 -2.33 -6.39
N VAL A 30 -7.32 -3.55 -5.87
CA VAL A 30 -7.76 -4.69 -6.69
C VAL A 30 -9.12 -4.39 -7.33
N GLN A 31 -10.07 -3.90 -6.54
CA GLN A 31 -11.40 -3.54 -7.03
C GLN A 31 -11.35 -2.43 -8.08
N PHE A 32 -10.53 -1.42 -7.86
CA PHE A 32 -10.34 -0.31 -8.81
C PHE A 32 -9.70 -0.79 -10.11
N SER A 33 -8.72 -1.69 -10.04
CA SER A 33 -8.08 -2.23 -11.24
C SER A 33 -9.08 -3.04 -12.08
N GLU A 34 -10.03 -3.72 -11.45
CA GLU A 34 -11.09 -4.43 -12.17
C GLU A 34 -12.01 -3.47 -12.92
N ILE A 35 -12.33 -2.32 -12.32
CA ILE A 35 -13.10 -1.27 -12.98
C ILE A 35 -12.34 -0.72 -14.19
N LEU A 36 -11.03 -0.50 -14.05
CA LEU A 36 -10.19 -0.05 -15.17
C LEU A 36 -10.15 -1.09 -16.30
N GLU A 37 -10.08 -2.37 -15.97
CA GLU A 37 -10.10 -3.45 -16.96
C GLU A 37 -11.42 -3.50 -17.71
N GLU A 38 -12.55 -3.34 -17.02
CA GLU A 38 -13.86 -3.27 -17.66
C GLU A 38 -13.94 -2.12 -18.67
N LYS A 39 -13.24 -1.03 -18.38
CA LYS A 39 -13.14 0.13 -19.27
C LYS A 39 -12.02 0.01 -20.29
N ARG A 40 -11.38 -1.16 -20.37
CA ARG A 40 -10.28 -1.47 -21.30
C ARG A 40 -9.03 -0.60 -21.07
N LYS A 41 -8.82 -0.14 -19.84
CA LYS A 41 -7.63 0.63 -19.45
C LYS A 41 -6.56 -0.31 -18.89
N TYR A 42 -6.17 -1.31 -19.69
CA TYR A 42 -5.36 -2.46 -19.23
C TYR A 42 -3.97 -2.07 -18.76
N VAL A 43 -3.31 -1.16 -19.46
CA VAL A 43 -1.92 -0.81 -19.14
C VAL A 43 -1.82 -0.18 -17.75
N ILE A 44 -2.69 0.81 -17.49
CA ILE A 44 -2.70 1.50 -16.19
C ILE A 44 -3.21 0.56 -15.09
N ALA A 45 -4.24 -0.26 -15.38
CA ALA A 45 -4.74 -1.25 -14.42
C ALA A 45 -3.62 -2.16 -13.92
N LYS A 46 -2.77 -2.63 -14.82
CA LYS A 46 -1.64 -3.51 -14.49
C LYS A 46 -0.62 -2.81 -13.59
N GLN A 47 -0.30 -1.55 -13.87
CA GLN A 47 0.64 -0.79 -13.06
C GLN A 47 0.10 -0.48 -11.67
N ILE A 48 -1.16 -0.11 -11.58
CA ILE A 48 -1.81 0.22 -10.31
C ILE A 48 -1.91 -1.01 -9.41
N ILE A 49 -2.34 -2.16 -9.95
CA ILE A 49 -2.46 -3.37 -9.13
C ILE A 49 -1.10 -3.83 -8.63
N ARG A 50 -0.07 -3.76 -9.47
CA ARG A 50 1.29 -4.14 -9.08
C ARG A 50 1.81 -3.25 -7.95
N SER A 51 1.82 -1.94 -8.16
CA SER A 51 2.37 -1.01 -7.16
C SER A 51 1.51 -0.93 -5.90
N GLY A 52 0.20 -0.85 -6.07
CA GLY A 52 -0.72 -0.67 -4.93
C GLY A 52 -0.78 -1.87 -3.99
N THR A 53 -0.62 -3.09 -4.50
CA THR A 53 -0.58 -4.29 -3.66
C THR A 53 0.80 -4.56 -3.08
N SER A 54 1.85 -4.04 -3.72
CA SER A 54 3.23 -4.19 -3.25
C SER A 54 3.51 -3.42 -1.96
N ILE A 55 2.76 -2.36 -1.68
CA ILE A 55 2.90 -1.57 -0.44
C ILE A 55 2.75 -2.49 0.78
N GLY A 56 1.58 -3.10 0.91
CA GLY A 56 1.29 -3.98 2.04
C GLY A 56 2.14 -5.25 2.05
N ALA A 57 2.43 -5.80 0.88
CA ALA A 57 3.28 -6.98 0.78
C ALA A 57 4.67 -6.74 1.38
N ASN A 58 5.28 -5.58 1.09
CA ASN A 58 6.59 -5.22 1.64
C ASN A 58 6.52 -4.89 3.13
N ILE A 59 5.45 -4.23 3.57
CA ILE A 59 5.25 -3.97 5.01
C ILE A 59 5.13 -5.31 5.77
N LYS A 60 4.39 -6.26 5.21
CA LYS A 60 4.24 -7.59 5.82
C LYS A 60 5.59 -8.31 5.90
N GLU A 61 6.36 -8.30 4.82
CA GLU A 61 7.69 -8.89 4.81
C GLU A 61 8.63 -8.25 5.84
N ALA A 62 8.51 -6.94 6.05
CA ALA A 62 9.30 -6.22 7.05
C ALA A 62 9.10 -6.77 8.47
N GLN A 63 7.92 -7.34 8.77
CA GLN A 63 7.65 -7.91 10.11
C GLN A 63 8.54 -9.11 10.42
N ASN A 64 9.12 -9.75 9.40
CA ASN A 64 10.01 -10.89 9.54
C ASN A 64 11.45 -10.55 9.12
N ALA A 65 11.81 -9.27 9.18
CA ALA A 65 13.15 -8.81 8.79
C ALA A 65 14.23 -9.43 9.66
N GLU A 66 15.37 -9.75 9.06
CA GLU A 66 16.51 -10.38 9.74
C GLU A 66 17.30 -9.40 10.61
N SER A 67 17.16 -8.10 10.35
CA SER A 67 17.87 -7.05 11.06
C SER A 67 17.09 -5.75 11.00
N LYS A 68 17.50 -4.77 11.81
CA LYS A 68 16.93 -3.42 11.75
C LYS A 68 17.16 -2.80 10.37
N ALA A 69 18.33 -3.00 9.79
CA ALA A 69 18.65 -2.49 8.46
C ALA A 69 17.75 -3.11 7.39
N ASP A 70 17.48 -4.41 7.48
CA ASP A 70 16.57 -5.11 6.56
C ASP A 70 15.12 -4.59 6.72
N PHE A 71 14.70 -4.39 7.98
CA PHE A 71 13.39 -3.80 8.28
C PHE A 71 13.20 -2.44 7.58
N ILE A 72 14.18 -1.56 7.76
CA ILE A 72 14.15 -0.22 7.13
C ILE A 72 14.14 -0.35 5.60
N HIS A 73 14.95 -1.24 5.06
CA HIS A 73 15.03 -1.46 3.61
C HIS A 73 13.68 -1.88 3.03
N LYS A 74 13.00 -2.83 3.66
CA LYS A 74 11.68 -3.29 3.25
C LYS A 74 10.64 -2.17 3.29
N LEU A 75 10.67 -1.34 4.34
CA LEU A 75 9.75 -0.22 4.46
C LEU A 75 10.06 0.88 3.42
N LYS A 76 11.31 1.07 3.05
CA LYS A 76 11.67 2.01 1.98
C LYS A 76 11.14 1.53 0.63
N ILE A 77 11.16 0.22 0.38
CA ILE A 77 10.55 -0.35 -0.82
C ILE A 77 9.03 -0.08 -0.81
N ALA A 78 8.38 -0.31 0.33
CA ALA A 78 6.96 -0.03 0.47
C ALA A 78 6.63 1.44 0.19
N LEU A 79 7.44 2.36 0.72
CA LEU A 79 7.28 3.80 0.50
C LEU A 79 7.43 4.16 -0.98
N LYS A 80 8.41 3.60 -1.64
CA LYS A 80 8.64 3.79 -3.07
C LYS A 80 7.42 3.32 -3.89
N GLU A 81 6.86 2.16 -3.55
CA GLU A 81 5.67 1.65 -4.20
C GLU A 81 4.44 2.52 -3.92
N ALA A 82 4.34 3.08 -2.73
CA ALA A 82 3.27 4.01 -2.38
C ALA A 82 3.37 5.30 -3.20
N ASP A 83 4.57 5.84 -3.37
CA ASP A 83 4.81 7.02 -4.19
C ASP A 83 4.44 6.75 -5.67
N GLU A 84 4.80 5.59 -6.18
CA GLU A 84 4.45 5.20 -7.55
C GLU A 84 2.93 5.08 -7.70
N THR A 85 2.26 4.47 -6.72
CA THR A 85 0.80 4.31 -6.73
C THR A 85 0.12 5.68 -6.75
N GLU A 86 0.62 6.61 -5.94
CA GLU A 86 0.09 7.98 -5.90
C GLU A 86 0.19 8.63 -7.27
N TYR A 87 1.32 8.48 -7.95
CA TYR A 87 1.52 8.99 -9.30
C TYR A 87 0.46 8.45 -10.27
N TRP A 88 0.24 7.14 -10.27
CA TRP A 88 -0.76 6.53 -11.15
C TRP A 88 -2.17 7.03 -10.86
N LEU A 89 -2.51 7.21 -9.59
CA LEU A 89 -3.85 7.68 -9.19
C LEU A 89 -4.06 9.14 -9.63
N PHE A 90 -3.06 10.01 -9.44
CA PHE A 90 -3.14 11.38 -9.93
C PHE A 90 -3.25 11.43 -11.45
N LEU A 91 -2.53 10.55 -12.13
CA LEU A 91 -2.62 10.46 -13.59
C LEU A 91 -4.04 10.10 -14.04
N CYS A 92 -4.66 9.11 -13.39
CA CYS A 92 -6.05 8.75 -13.67
C CYS A 92 -7.00 9.92 -13.46
N ASN A 93 -6.83 10.65 -12.36
CA ASN A 93 -7.68 11.83 -12.08
C ASN A 93 -7.53 12.94 -13.12
N SER A 94 -6.39 12.98 -13.81
CA SER A 94 -6.11 14.02 -14.80
C SER A 94 -6.68 13.69 -16.20
N ILE A 95 -7.16 12.46 -16.40
CA ILE A 95 -7.69 12.00 -17.69
C ILE A 95 -9.21 11.82 -17.57
N ASN A 96 -9.97 12.60 -18.34
CA ASN A 96 -11.44 12.63 -18.24
C ASN A 96 -12.12 11.28 -18.45
N SER A 97 -11.54 10.41 -19.29
CA SER A 97 -12.13 9.09 -19.57
C SER A 97 -11.87 8.04 -18.50
N TYR A 98 -11.10 8.39 -17.45
CA TYR A 98 -10.79 7.48 -16.35
C TYR A 98 -11.70 7.76 -15.15
N PRO A 99 -11.95 6.74 -14.31
CA PRO A 99 -12.74 6.94 -13.09
C PRO A 99 -12.02 7.86 -12.11
N ASN A 100 -12.80 8.51 -11.24
CA ASN A 100 -12.28 9.38 -10.18
C ASN A 100 -11.56 8.55 -9.11
N CYS A 101 -10.42 9.04 -8.65
CA CYS A 101 -9.55 8.36 -7.68
C CYS A 101 -9.40 9.12 -6.35
N ASP A 102 -10.21 10.15 -6.10
CA ASP A 102 -10.05 11.01 -4.92
C ASP A 102 -10.03 10.22 -3.61
N GLU A 103 -10.94 9.26 -3.46
CA GLU A 103 -11.00 8.46 -2.22
C GLU A 103 -9.77 7.60 -2.03
N LEU A 104 -9.24 7.02 -3.12
CA LEU A 104 -8.02 6.22 -3.05
C LEU A 104 -6.80 7.08 -2.71
N ILE A 105 -6.72 8.27 -3.29
CA ILE A 105 -5.64 9.22 -2.99
C ILE A 105 -5.68 9.60 -1.50
N LYS A 106 -6.87 9.90 -0.98
CA LYS A 106 -7.06 10.23 0.44
C LYS A 106 -6.67 9.07 1.35
N GLN A 107 -7.06 7.86 0.99
CA GLN A 107 -6.76 6.66 1.77
C GLN A 107 -5.26 6.38 1.81
N LEU A 108 -4.54 6.72 0.77
CA LEU A 108 -3.10 6.51 0.67
C LEU A 108 -2.30 7.46 1.57
N GLN A 109 -2.80 8.67 1.85
CA GLN A 109 -2.04 9.68 2.59
C GLN A 109 -1.61 9.24 4.00
N PRO A 110 -2.47 8.64 4.83
CA PRO A 110 -2.02 8.13 6.13
C PRO A 110 -0.93 7.06 6.02
N ILE A 111 -0.99 6.22 4.98
CA ILE A 111 0.01 5.18 4.76
C ILE A 111 1.38 5.82 4.48
N LEU A 112 1.42 6.82 3.60
CA LEU A 112 2.65 7.56 3.29
C LEU A 112 3.24 8.21 4.55
N LYS A 113 2.40 8.86 5.36
CA LYS A 113 2.84 9.52 6.60
C LYS A 113 3.40 8.52 7.60
N LEU A 114 2.72 7.39 7.80
CA LEU A 114 3.15 6.36 8.74
C LEU A 114 4.47 5.72 8.30
N LEU A 115 4.62 5.43 7.01
CA LEU A 115 5.86 4.86 6.49
C LEU A 115 7.04 5.79 6.73
N ASN A 116 6.87 7.08 6.42
CA ASN A 116 7.92 8.08 6.64
C ASN A 116 8.29 8.19 8.13
N LYS A 117 7.29 8.19 9.01
CA LYS A 117 7.49 8.28 10.45
C LYS A 117 8.24 7.05 10.99
N ILE A 118 7.80 5.85 10.60
CA ILE A 118 8.40 4.60 11.08
C ILE A 118 9.85 4.49 10.60
N ILE A 119 10.10 4.81 9.33
CA ILE A 119 11.45 4.78 8.76
C ILE A 119 12.35 5.77 9.51
N GLY A 120 11.88 7.00 9.73
CA GLY A 120 12.65 8.02 10.43
C GLY A 120 12.99 7.61 11.85
N THR A 121 12.02 7.11 12.61
CA THR A 121 12.20 6.62 13.98
C THR A 121 13.20 5.47 14.02
N SER A 122 13.06 4.51 13.11
CA SER A 122 13.92 3.33 13.04
C SER A 122 15.37 3.70 12.72
N LYS A 123 15.60 4.65 11.83
CA LYS A 123 16.94 5.16 11.51
C LYS A 123 17.59 5.81 12.71
N ASN A 124 16.84 6.62 13.47
CA ASN A 124 17.36 7.28 14.67
C ASN A 124 17.78 6.25 15.72
N ASN A 125 17.00 5.20 15.89
CA ASN A 125 17.32 4.11 16.82
C ASN A 125 18.60 3.36 16.43
N ILE A 126 18.88 3.19 15.15
CA ILE A 126 20.11 2.57 14.68
C ILE A 126 21.33 3.45 15.01
N LYS A 127 21.20 4.76 14.86
CA LYS A 127 22.29 5.72 15.11
C LYS A 127 22.64 5.87 16.58
N GLN A 128 21.74 5.46 17.45
CA GLN A 128 21.97 5.45 18.89
C GLN A 128 22.65 4.16 19.32
#